data_f09f34432f080f0b716635621746d15c
#
_entry.id   f09f34432f080f0b716635621746d15c
#
_cell.length_a   1.000
_cell.length_b   1.000
_cell.length_c   1.000
_cell.angle_alpha   90.00
_cell.angle_beta   90.00
_cell.angle_gamma   90.00
#
_symmetry.space_group_name_H-M   'P 1'
#
loop_
_entity.id
_entity.type
_entity.pdbx_description
1 polymer ?
#
loop_
_entity_poly.entity_id
_entity_poly.type
_entity_poly.pdbx_seq_one_letter_code
_entity_poly.pdbx_strand_id
1 'polypeptide(L)'
;LANLFDADTDSIKIALTGTPLLKEERASCKVFGTYLHTYYYDKSIADGYTLKIIREDIETSYKERLSDVYDKLDTLVQKKDIRKSEIIEHPSYVNELAHYIMQDLKEFRKIQGDDTLGGMIICETSEQARRLYDVFQEEWQKYQPKPIKIKLPDGTFVVGEPEVDYKSKYRPL
;
A
#
# COMPACT_ATOMS: atom_id res chain seq x y z
N LEU A 1 2.76 9.20 -34.21
CA LEU A 1 4.10 8.59 -34.23
C LEU A 1 4.26 7.67 -35.44
N ALA A 2 3.33 6.74 -35.71
CA ALA A 2 3.41 5.83 -36.88
C ALA A 2 3.56 6.61 -38.18
N ASN A 3 2.71 7.60 -38.44
CA ASN A 3 2.79 8.44 -39.65
C ASN A 3 4.12 9.19 -39.80
N LEU A 4 4.76 9.56 -38.69
CA LEU A 4 6.08 10.19 -38.71
C LEU A 4 7.18 9.19 -39.11
N PHE A 5 7.07 7.95 -38.65
CA PHE A 5 8.00 6.89 -38.98
C PHE A 5 7.85 6.38 -40.39
N ASP A 6 6.62 6.40 -40.93
CA ASP A 6 6.34 6.02 -42.33
C ASP A 6 6.87 7.06 -43.31
N ALA A 7 6.94 8.33 -42.90
CA ALA A 7 7.46 9.41 -43.71
C ALA A 7 9.00 9.42 -43.86
N ASP A 8 9.71 8.79 -42.94
CA ASP A 8 11.17 8.68 -42.93
C ASP A 8 11.58 7.22 -43.04
N THR A 9 11.89 6.81 -44.27
CA THR A 9 12.29 5.44 -44.61
C THR A 9 13.79 5.16 -44.46
N ASP A 10 14.60 6.19 -44.40
CA ASP A 10 16.06 6.08 -44.47
C ASP A 10 16.74 6.03 -43.08
N SER A 11 16.00 6.40 -42.01
CA SER A 11 16.52 6.40 -40.64
C SER A 11 16.39 5.06 -39.95
N ILE A 12 17.40 4.66 -39.19
CA ILE A 12 17.34 3.55 -38.24
C ILE A 12 16.55 4.01 -37.00
N LYS A 13 15.47 3.31 -36.68
CA LYS A 13 14.58 3.63 -35.55
C LYS A 13 14.80 2.63 -34.43
N ILE A 14 15.26 3.12 -33.29
CA ILE A 14 15.49 2.31 -32.09
C ILE A 14 14.60 2.84 -30.96
N ALA A 15 13.88 1.95 -30.30
CA ALA A 15 13.07 2.27 -29.12
C ALA A 15 13.60 1.55 -27.89
N LEU A 16 13.68 2.27 -26.78
CA LEU A 16 13.98 1.72 -25.45
C LEU A 16 12.78 2.02 -24.55
N THR A 17 12.24 0.99 -23.90
CA THR A 17 11.09 1.13 -23.00
C THR A 17 11.11 0.07 -21.91
N GLY A 18 10.76 0.46 -20.69
CA GLY A 18 10.47 -0.45 -19.58
C GLY A 18 9.02 -0.96 -19.58
N THR A 19 8.14 -0.38 -20.43
CA THR A 19 6.72 -0.72 -20.49
C THR A 19 6.25 -0.89 -21.93
N PRO A 20 6.67 -1.98 -22.62
CA PRO A 20 6.24 -2.22 -23.99
C PRO A 20 4.73 -2.45 -24.05
N LEU A 21 4.11 -1.94 -25.10
CA LEU A 21 2.70 -2.20 -25.36
C LEU A 21 2.57 -3.58 -26.00
N LEU A 22 1.86 -4.48 -25.31
CA LEU A 22 1.72 -5.89 -25.71
C LEU A 22 0.38 -6.20 -26.39
N LYS A 23 -0.61 -5.27 -26.31
CA LYS A 23 -1.92 -5.48 -26.94
C LYS A 23 -1.78 -5.51 -28.47
N GLU A 24 -2.45 -6.47 -29.11
CA GLU A 24 -2.33 -6.72 -30.56
C GLU A 24 -2.51 -5.46 -31.42
N GLU A 25 -3.44 -4.61 -31.07
CA GLU A 25 -3.75 -3.36 -31.82
C GLU A 25 -2.66 -2.28 -31.69
N ARG A 26 -1.90 -2.29 -30.58
CA ARG A 26 -0.92 -1.25 -30.22
C ARG A 26 0.43 -1.80 -29.83
N ALA A 27 0.74 -3.00 -30.29
CA ALA A 27 2.01 -3.64 -29.92
C ALA A 27 3.21 -2.81 -30.41
N SER A 28 4.15 -2.57 -29.52
CA SER A 28 5.37 -1.81 -29.85
C SER A 28 6.15 -2.43 -31.00
N CYS A 29 6.11 -3.75 -31.14
CA CYS A 29 6.77 -4.47 -32.23
C CYS A 29 6.16 -4.19 -33.61
N LYS A 30 4.92 -3.74 -33.72
CA LYS A 30 4.31 -3.32 -35.02
C LYS A 30 4.89 -2.02 -35.54
N VAL A 31 5.38 -1.17 -34.64
CA VAL A 31 5.93 0.16 -34.98
C VAL A 31 7.46 0.09 -35.16
N PHE A 32 8.15 -0.66 -34.31
CA PHE A 32 9.61 -0.67 -34.24
C PHE A 32 10.25 -1.96 -34.74
N GLY A 33 9.44 -2.96 -35.14
CA GLY A 33 9.93 -4.28 -35.51
C GLY A 33 10.19 -5.19 -34.33
N THR A 34 10.99 -6.23 -34.55
CA THR A 34 11.31 -7.24 -33.53
C THR A 34 12.22 -6.69 -32.43
N TYR A 35 12.06 -7.25 -31.23
CA TYR A 35 12.92 -6.88 -30.11
C TYR A 35 14.37 -7.31 -30.36
N LEU A 36 15.30 -6.38 -30.25
CA LEU A 36 16.74 -6.66 -30.31
C LEU A 36 17.21 -7.30 -29.00
N HIS A 37 16.70 -6.88 -27.87
CA HIS A 37 17.00 -7.39 -26.55
C HIS A 37 15.81 -7.25 -25.63
N THR A 38 15.64 -8.21 -24.75
CA THR A 38 14.61 -8.20 -23.70
C THR A 38 15.25 -8.53 -22.37
N TYR A 39 14.87 -7.76 -21.34
CA TYR A 39 15.28 -7.99 -19.96
C TYR A 39 14.03 -8.02 -19.10
N TYR A 40 13.54 -9.22 -18.85
CA TYR A 40 12.30 -9.43 -18.13
C TYR A 40 12.52 -9.58 -16.63
N TYR A 41 11.41 -9.59 -15.90
CA TYR A 41 11.33 -9.64 -14.46
C TYR A 41 12.04 -10.86 -13.84
N ASP A 42 11.89 -12.04 -14.43
CA ASP A 42 12.56 -13.27 -14.01
C ASP A 42 14.09 -13.15 -14.03
N LYS A 43 14.63 -12.58 -15.10
CA LYS A 43 16.06 -12.33 -15.23
C LYS A 43 16.53 -11.25 -14.26
N SER A 44 15.76 -10.19 -14.09
CA SER A 44 16.05 -9.12 -13.14
C SER A 44 16.09 -9.62 -11.69
N ILE A 45 15.22 -10.57 -11.32
CA ILE A 45 15.25 -11.23 -10.01
C ILE A 45 16.50 -12.11 -9.89
N ALA A 46 16.81 -12.91 -10.90
CA ALA A 46 17.99 -13.79 -10.89
C ALA A 46 19.30 -12.99 -10.77
N ASP A 47 19.37 -11.82 -11.40
CA ASP A 47 20.52 -10.91 -11.35
C ASP A 47 20.55 -10.05 -10.05
N GLY A 48 19.54 -10.15 -9.17
CA GLY A 48 19.47 -9.44 -7.90
C GLY A 48 19.05 -7.96 -7.97
N TYR A 49 18.59 -7.48 -9.14
CA TYR A 49 18.14 -6.08 -9.30
C TYR A 49 16.69 -5.85 -8.89
N THR A 50 15.89 -6.90 -8.88
CA THR A 50 14.47 -6.82 -8.53
C THR A 50 14.13 -7.86 -7.47
N LEU A 51 13.38 -7.47 -6.46
CA LEU A 51 12.89 -8.39 -5.44
C LEU A 51 11.74 -9.24 -5.99
N LYS A 52 11.69 -10.50 -5.58
CA LYS A 52 10.59 -11.38 -5.91
C LYS A 52 9.32 -10.92 -5.19
N ILE A 53 8.22 -10.74 -5.93
CA ILE A 53 6.90 -10.52 -5.33
C ILE A 53 6.37 -11.88 -4.85
N ILE A 54 6.05 -11.95 -3.58
CA ILE A 54 5.35 -13.07 -2.96
C ILE A 54 3.90 -12.64 -2.78
N ARG A 55 2.97 -13.41 -3.33
CA ARG A 55 1.54 -13.18 -3.12
C ARG A 55 1.08 -14.06 -1.96
N GLU A 56 0.50 -13.42 -0.97
CA GLU A 56 -0.17 -14.07 0.15
C GLU A 56 -1.64 -13.68 0.14
N ASP A 57 -2.49 -14.62 0.50
CA ASP A 57 -3.91 -14.37 0.70
C ASP A 57 -4.15 -14.02 2.18
N ILE A 58 -5.22 -13.26 2.44
CA ILE A 58 -5.67 -12.95 3.80
C ILE A 58 -5.98 -14.27 4.53
N GLU A 59 -5.53 -14.38 5.77
CA GLU A 59 -5.82 -15.53 6.62
C GLU A 59 -7.34 -15.85 6.67
N THR A 60 -7.66 -17.14 6.65
CA THR A 60 -9.06 -17.61 6.58
C THR A 60 -9.91 -17.04 7.71
N SER A 61 -9.38 -16.99 8.94
CA SER A 61 -10.08 -16.46 10.10
C SER A 61 -10.46 -14.98 9.99
N TYR A 62 -9.60 -14.18 9.36
CA TYR A 62 -9.88 -12.76 9.09
C TYR A 62 -10.82 -12.59 7.91
N LYS A 63 -10.65 -13.41 6.89
CA LYS A 63 -11.54 -13.42 5.73
C LYS A 63 -12.98 -13.72 6.13
N GLU A 64 -13.18 -14.69 7.04
CA GLU A 64 -14.49 -15.00 7.60
C GLU A 64 -15.06 -13.81 8.40
N ARG A 65 -14.28 -13.18 9.27
CA ARG A 65 -14.73 -12.01 10.03
C ARG A 65 -15.08 -10.81 9.14
N LEU A 66 -14.29 -10.52 8.12
CA LEU A 66 -14.60 -9.47 7.15
C LEU A 66 -15.85 -9.80 6.34
N SER A 67 -16.03 -11.08 5.97
CA SER A 67 -17.25 -11.56 5.30
C SER A 67 -18.48 -11.40 6.20
N ASP A 68 -18.39 -11.77 7.46
CA ASP A 68 -19.49 -11.62 8.43
C ASP A 68 -19.90 -10.14 8.61
N VAL A 69 -18.92 -9.24 8.68
CA VAL A 69 -19.19 -7.79 8.75
C VAL A 69 -19.84 -7.31 7.45
N TYR A 70 -19.30 -7.75 6.32
CA TYR A 70 -19.83 -7.40 5.01
C TYR A 70 -21.29 -7.87 4.86
N ASP A 71 -21.58 -9.12 5.20
CA ASP A 71 -22.91 -9.74 5.07
C ASP A 71 -23.95 -9.06 5.98
N LYS A 72 -23.55 -8.71 7.20
CA LYS A 72 -24.40 -7.93 8.13
C LYS A 72 -24.72 -6.56 7.56
N LEU A 73 -23.73 -5.87 7.00
CA LEU A 73 -23.92 -4.56 6.38
C LEU A 73 -24.72 -4.68 5.08
N ASP A 74 -24.47 -5.68 4.24
CA ASP A 74 -25.20 -5.92 3.00
C ASP A 74 -26.69 -6.16 3.28
N THR A 75 -27.02 -6.92 4.32
CA THR A 75 -28.40 -7.13 4.75
C THR A 75 -29.09 -5.83 5.16
N LEU A 76 -28.38 -4.91 5.78
CA LEU A 76 -28.90 -3.60 6.14
C LEU A 76 -29.04 -2.68 4.92
N VAL A 77 -28.12 -2.81 3.99
CA VAL A 77 -28.05 -2.06 2.74
C VAL A 77 -29.18 -2.43 1.78
N GLN A 78 -29.45 -3.73 1.57
CA GLN A 78 -30.56 -4.19 0.70
C GLN A 78 -31.90 -3.60 1.09
N LYS A 79 -32.08 -3.22 2.35
CA LYS A 79 -33.30 -2.55 2.83
C LYS A 79 -33.35 -1.05 2.47
N LYS A 80 -32.25 -0.43 2.07
CA LYS A 80 -32.11 1.03 1.88
C LYS A 80 -31.58 1.46 0.51
N ASP A 81 -31.40 0.53 -0.42
CA ASP A 81 -30.89 0.83 -1.79
C ASP A 81 -29.49 1.49 -1.80
N ILE A 82 -28.61 1.09 -0.90
CA ILE A 82 -27.27 1.64 -0.69
C ILE A 82 -26.26 0.92 -1.61
N ARG A 83 -25.24 1.63 -2.10
CA ARG A 83 -24.22 1.11 -3.01
C ARG A 83 -23.19 0.25 -2.28
N LYS A 84 -22.61 -0.75 -2.97
CA LYS A 84 -21.52 -1.60 -2.47
C LYS A 84 -20.33 -0.79 -1.89
N SER A 85 -20.03 0.37 -2.48
CA SER A 85 -18.98 1.28 -1.97
C SER A 85 -19.22 1.73 -0.53
N GLU A 86 -20.47 1.89 -0.11
CA GLU A 86 -20.80 2.32 1.24
C GLU A 86 -20.51 1.26 2.31
N ILE A 87 -20.54 -0.03 1.92
CA ILE A 87 -20.19 -1.14 2.81
C ILE A 87 -18.69 -1.09 3.13
N ILE A 88 -17.86 -0.98 2.11
CA ILE A 88 -16.39 -0.97 2.26
C ILE A 88 -15.88 0.31 2.93
N GLU A 89 -16.65 1.38 2.89
CA GLU A 89 -16.41 2.65 3.57
C GLU A 89 -16.99 2.68 4.99
N HIS A 90 -17.81 1.69 5.37
CA HIS A 90 -18.45 1.69 6.69
C HIS A 90 -17.42 1.56 7.81
N PRO A 91 -17.53 2.33 8.91
CA PRO A 91 -16.56 2.30 10.01
C PRO A 91 -16.27 0.90 10.56
N SER A 92 -17.30 0.05 10.70
CA SER A 92 -17.11 -1.31 11.20
C SER A 92 -16.24 -2.16 10.29
N TYR A 93 -16.36 -2.01 8.96
CA TYR A 93 -15.54 -2.71 7.99
C TYR A 93 -14.12 -2.17 7.97
N VAL A 94 -13.98 -0.85 7.94
CA VAL A 94 -12.68 -0.16 7.93
C VAL A 94 -11.87 -0.45 9.19
N ASN A 95 -12.50 -0.44 10.36
CA ASN A 95 -11.84 -0.72 11.64
C ASN A 95 -11.32 -2.16 11.70
N GLU A 96 -12.13 -3.14 11.30
CA GLU A 96 -11.71 -4.54 11.28
C GLU A 96 -10.56 -4.77 10.29
N LEU A 97 -10.65 -4.18 9.10
CA LEU A 97 -9.59 -4.23 8.10
C LEU A 97 -8.30 -3.56 8.58
N ALA A 98 -8.40 -2.39 9.21
CA ALA A 98 -7.24 -1.68 9.77
C ALA A 98 -6.56 -2.49 10.87
N HIS A 99 -7.35 -3.12 11.76
CA HIS A 99 -6.83 -3.97 12.82
C HIS A 99 -6.06 -5.17 12.26
N TYR A 100 -6.62 -5.83 11.26
CA TYR A 100 -5.95 -6.93 10.57
C TYR A 100 -4.61 -6.48 9.96
N ILE A 101 -4.61 -5.39 9.18
CA ILE A 101 -3.41 -4.88 8.50
C ILE A 101 -2.31 -4.54 9.52
N MET A 102 -2.67 -3.89 10.63
CA MET A 102 -1.70 -3.54 11.67
C MET A 102 -1.10 -4.77 12.35
N GLN A 103 -1.91 -5.78 12.62
CA GLN A 103 -1.45 -7.02 13.23
C GLN A 103 -0.54 -7.80 12.27
N ASP A 104 -0.97 -7.98 11.03
CA ASP A 104 -0.23 -8.68 10.00
C ASP A 104 1.15 -8.05 9.74
N LEU A 105 1.22 -6.73 9.56
CA LEU A 105 2.49 -6.03 9.38
C LEU A 105 3.40 -6.14 10.61
N LYS A 106 2.84 -6.11 11.82
CA LYS A 106 3.60 -6.29 13.05
C LYS A 106 4.22 -7.69 13.14
N GLU A 107 3.45 -8.71 12.79
CA GLU A 107 3.94 -10.09 12.76
C GLU A 107 4.98 -10.28 11.66
N PHE A 108 4.75 -9.72 10.48
CA PHE A 108 5.69 -9.76 9.37
C PHE A 108 7.05 -9.12 9.74
N ARG A 109 7.04 -7.93 10.34
CA ARG A 109 8.26 -7.27 10.87
C ARG A 109 8.99 -8.13 11.88
N LYS A 110 8.26 -8.76 12.80
CA LYS A 110 8.84 -9.65 13.81
C LYS A 110 9.51 -10.88 13.18
N ILE A 111 8.86 -11.50 12.18
CA ILE A 111 9.41 -12.66 11.45
C ILE A 111 10.66 -12.27 10.68
N GLN A 112 10.65 -11.12 10.02
CA GLN A 112 11.81 -10.64 9.26
C GLN A 112 12.92 -10.05 10.13
N GLY A 113 12.65 -9.75 11.40
CA GLY A 113 13.61 -9.10 12.31
C GLY A 113 13.94 -7.66 11.89
N ASP A 114 13.06 -7.01 11.12
CA ASP A 114 13.26 -5.66 10.60
C ASP A 114 12.02 -4.79 10.83
N ASP A 115 12.11 -3.91 11.81
CA ASP A 115 11.04 -2.97 12.18
C ASP A 115 10.91 -1.79 11.20
N THR A 116 11.82 -1.65 10.24
CA THR A 116 11.80 -0.54 9.25
C THR A 116 10.95 -0.85 8.02
N LEU A 117 10.51 -2.10 7.88
CA LEU A 117 9.67 -2.51 6.75
C LEU A 117 8.38 -1.68 6.72
N GLY A 118 8.12 -1.06 5.58
CA GLY A 118 6.91 -0.29 5.31
C GLY A 118 5.83 -1.14 4.64
N GLY A 119 4.60 -0.63 4.64
CA GLY A 119 3.47 -1.20 3.92
C GLY A 119 2.83 -0.16 2.98
N MET A 120 2.19 -0.64 1.92
CA MET A 120 1.36 0.18 1.04
C MET A 120 -0.02 -0.45 0.97
N ILE A 121 -1.05 0.36 1.25
CA ILE A 121 -2.44 -0.08 1.21
C ILE A 121 -3.09 0.55 -0.01
N ILE A 122 -3.66 -0.28 -0.88
CA ILE A 122 -4.40 0.15 -2.06
C ILE A 122 -5.88 -0.05 -1.77
N CYS A 123 -6.63 1.06 -1.77
CA CYS A 123 -8.06 1.07 -1.49
C CYS A 123 -8.89 1.15 -2.77
N GLU A 124 -10.14 0.69 -2.72
CA GLU A 124 -11.06 0.78 -3.86
C GLU A 124 -11.57 2.22 -4.06
N THR A 125 -11.77 2.96 -2.96
CA THR A 125 -12.23 4.36 -3.00
C THR A 125 -11.33 5.29 -2.20
N SER A 126 -11.32 6.56 -2.56
CA SER A 126 -10.58 7.60 -1.83
C SER A 126 -11.15 7.81 -0.42
N GLU A 127 -12.44 7.61 -0.23
CA GLU A 127 -13.08 7.73 1.07
C GLU A 127 -12.68 6.58 2.00
N GLN A 128 -12.60 5.35 1.51
CA GLN A 128 -12.04 4.22 2.26
C GLN A 128 -10.59 4.50 2.70
N ALA A 129 -9.78 5.04 1.78
CA ALA A 129 -8.39 5.40 2.08
C ALA A 129 -8.29 6.46 3.20
N ARG A 130 -9.16 7.50 3.17
CA ARG A 130 -9.21 8.52 4.20
C ARG A 130 -9.58 7.94 5.56
N ARG A 131 -10.61 7.14 5.63
CA ARG A 131 -11.06 6.50 6.88
C ARG A 131 -10.02 5.55 7.45
N LEU A 132 -9.35 4.76 6.62
CA LEU A 132 -8.21 3.95 7.07
C LEU A 132 -7.09 4.82 7.63
N TYR A 133 -6.75 5.91 6.96
CA TYR A 133 -5.74 6.86 7.44
C TYR A 133 -6.11 7.42 8.82
N ASP A 134 -7.37 7.82 9.03
CA ASP A 134 -7.84 8.35 10.31
C ASP A 134 -7.70 7.30 11.43
N VAL A 135 -8.07 6.05 11.17
CA VAL A 135 -7.90 4.94 12.14
C VAL A 135 -6.42 4.71 12.46
N PHE A 136 -5.56 4.71 11.45
CA PHE A 136 -4.12 4.57 11.69
C PHE A 136 -3.54 5.76 12.46
N GLN A 137 -4.00 6.98 12.23
CA GLN A 137 -3.58 8.15 12.98
C GLN A 137 -4.02 8.08 14.46
N GLU A 138 -5.24 7.64 14.74
CA GLU A 138 -5.71 7.43 16.09
C GLU A 138 -4.87 6.39 16.83
N GLU A 139 -4.56 5.27 16.19
CA GLU A 139 -3.67 4.26 16.75
C GLU A 139 -2.25 4.80 16.95
N TRP A 140 -1.71 5.55 15.99
CA TRP A 140 -0.42 6.20 16.11
C TRP A 140 -0.34 7.11 17.33
N GLN A 141 -1.36 7.92 17.57
CA GLN A 141 -1.39 8.84 18.72
C GLN A 141 -1.34 8.12 20.05
N LYS A 142 -1.85 6.89 20.15
CA LYS A 142 -1.77 6.09 21.38
C LYS A 142 -0.32 5.69 21.75
N TYR A 143 0.56 5.61 20.75
CA TYR A 143 1.97 5.23 20.93
C TYR A 143 2.91 6.43 21.00
N GLN A 144 2.42 7.66 20.80
CA GLN A 144 3.24 8.84 20.97
C GLN A 144 3.65 9.00 22.44
N PRO A 145 4.95 9.21 22.73
CA PRO A 145 5.39 9.44 24.08
C PRO A 145 4.72 10.73 24.59
N LYS A 146 4.06 10.64 25.75
CA LYS A 146 3.41 11.79 26.34
C LYS A 146 4.46 12.83 26.71
N PRO A 147 4.20 14.13 26.50
CA PRO A 147 5.12 15.19 26.86
C PRO A 147 5.45 15.11 28.34
N ILE A 148 6.70 15.19 28.68
CA ILE A 148 7.20 15.12 30.06
C ILE A 148 7.04 16.50 30.67
N LYS A 149 6.35 16.61 31.81
CA LYS A 149 6.31 17.84 32.60
C LYS A 149 7.58 17.90 33.47
N ILE A 150 8.51 18.77 33.11
CA ILE A 150 9.74 19.00 33.86
C ILE A 150 9.46 20.13 34.88
N LYS A 151 9.66 19.84 36.16
CA LYS A 151 9.56 20.85 37.20
C LYS A 151 10.91 21.58 37.30
N LEU A 152 10.89 22.88 37.08
CA LEU A 152 12.06 23.73 37.23
C LEU A 152 12.34 24.01 38.71
N PRO A 153 13.60 24.42 39.05
CA PRO A 153 13.98 24.74 40.45
C PRO A 153 13.16 25.85 41.09
N ASP A 154 12.55 26.73 40.29
CA ASP A 154 11.64 27.81 40.71
C ASP A 154 10.20 27.35 41.01
N GLY A 155 9.92 26.04 40.82
CA GLY A 155 8.60 25.47 41.03
C GLY A 155 7.68 25.50 39.81
N THR A 156 8.06 26.16 38.72
CA THR A 156 7.28 26.19 37.47
C THR A 156 7.42 24.86 36.71
N PHE A 157 6.42 24.53 35.88
CA PHE A 157 6.45 23.35 35.01
C PHE A 157 6.64 23.79 33.57
N VAL A 158 7.64 23.21 32.92
CA VAL A 158 7.83 23.34 31.47
C VAL A 158 7.48 22.02 30.82
N VAL A 159 6.75 22.07 29.70
CA VAL A 159 6.48 20.91 28.87
C VAL A 159 7.71 20.69 28.00
N GLY A 160 8.53 19.71 28.38
CA GLY A 160 9.65 19.25 27.55
C GLY A 160 9.15 18.29 26.49
N GLU A 161 9.75 18.35 25.31
CA GLU A 161 9.60 17.28 24.32
C GLU A 161 10.17 16.01 24.94
N PRO A 162 9.44 14.87 24.89
CA PRO A 162 10.00 13.62 25.35
C PRO A 162 11.27 13.33 24.54
N GLU A 163 12.31 12.87 25.22
CA GLU A 163 13.48 12.31 24.54
C GLU A 163 13.01 11.17 23.65
N VAL A 164 12.88 11.45 22.37
CA VAL A 164 12.50 10.43 21.39
C VAL A 164 13.74 9.57 21.20
N ASP A 165 13.73 8.41 21.84
CA ASP A 165 14.72 7.39 21.53
C ASP A 165 14.48 6.91 20.09
N TYR A 166 15.19 7.52 19.14
CA TYR A 166 15.16 7.14 17.73
C TYR A 166 15.59 5.69 17.47
N LYS A 167 16.09 5.01 18.49
CA LYS A 167 16.38 3.59 18.49
C LYS A 167 15.25 2.74 19.07
N SER A 168 14.15 3.35 19.53
CA SER A 168 13.03 2.57 20.01
C SER A 168 12.46 1.76 18.86
N LYS A 169 12.40 0.45 19.04
CA LYS A 169 11.98 -0.59 18.11
C LYS A 169 10.51 -0.50 17.65
N TYR A 170 9.83 0.57 17.98
CA TYR A 170 8.41 0.76 17.70
C TYR A 170 8.23 2.07 16.96
N ARG A 171 8.51 2.05 15.64
CA ARG A 171 7.81 2.95 14.75
C ARG A 171 6.49 2.26 14.40
N PRO A 172 5.35 2.74 14.90
CA PRO A 172 4.08 2.37 14.29
C PRO A 172 4.13 2.82 12.83
N LEU A 173 3.34 2.22 12.00
CA LEU A 173 3.24 2.33 10.53
C LEU A 173 3.58 3.70 9.96
#